data_1ddc8092ab85ce9f451d8082e1b01a43
#
_entry.id   1ddc8092ab85ce9f451d8082e1b01a43
#
_cell.length_a   1.000
_cell.length_b   1.000
_cell.length_c   1.000
_cell.angle_alpha   90.00
_cell.angle_beta   90.00
_cell.angle_gamma   90.00
#
_symmetry.space_group_name_H-M   'P 1'
#
loop_
_entity.id
_entity.type
_entity.pdbx_description
1 polymer ?
#
loop_
_entity_poly.entity_id
_entity_poly.type
_entity_poly.pdbx_seq_one_letter_code
_entity_poly.pdbx_strand_id
1 'polypeptide(L)'
;HFSPAYPLSEEELASWGFSNVEELGLFVEDPYSKGKYHPLIGGEQTLAFNHLSHSAQESYRHLHHYYFYQRHNDFWYSNAMKKLQQLIASTNMLTCGEDLGMLNESVTRCMNNLKILSLELQIMPKELGVGLGNPATYPYLSVCTTSTHDCPTMRMWLGERNGTGDATPQECSATIATNMAAPSMLAILPLQDWLSIDGSLRKGDAATERINDPGNPNHYWRYRMHITIEEMIAASGFNEKVKELASRQ
;
A
#
# COMPACT_ATOMS: atom_id res chain seq x y z
N HIS A 1 7.13 -15.86 3.06
CA HIS A 1 8.58 -16.09 3.07
C HIS A 1 9.24 -15.19 2.03
N PHE A 2 9.73 -14.08 2.48
CA PHE A 2 10.60 -13.25 1.69
C PHE A 2 11.99 -13.91 1.77
N SER A 3 12.39 -14.64 0.75
CA SER A 3 13.77 -15.10 0.61
C SER A 3 14.45 -14.18 -0.38
N PRO A 4 15.17 -13.16 0.07
CA PRO A 4 15.99 -12.36 -0.82
C PRO A 4 17.06 -13.25 -1.44
N ALA A 5 17.22 -13.13 -2.75
CA ALA A 5 18.09 -14.00 -3.52
C ALA A 5 19.59 -13.87 -3.13
N TYR A 6 19.95 -12.83 -2.41
CA TYR A 6 21.32 -12.49 -2.09
C TYR A 6 21.49 -12.02 -0.64
N PRO A 7 21.52 -12.94 0.34
CA PRO A 7 21.93 -12.59 1.70
C PRO A 7 23.35 -12.05 1.72
N LEU A 8 23.70 -11.28 2.75
CA LEU A 8 25.02 -10.68 2.93
C LEU A 8 25.98 -11.69 3.55
N SER A 9 27.20 -11.80 3.04
CA SER A 9 28.26 -12.57 3.69
C SER A 9 28.86 -11.78 4.86
N GLU A 10 29.57 -12.47 5.76
CA GLU A 10 30.31 -11.82 6.84
C GLU A 10 31.36 -10.82 6.32
N GLU A 11 32.00 -11.12 5.18
CA GLU A 11 32.94 -10.20 4.53
C GLU A 11 32.26 -8.93 4.04
N GLU A 12 31.09 -9.08 3.43
CA GLU A 12 30.27 -7.92 3.01
C GLU A 12 29.85 -7.09 4.23
N LEU A 13 29.38 -7.72 5.31
CA LEU A 13 29.01 -7.03 6.55
C LEU A 13 30.21 -6.33 7.21
N ALA A 14 31.37 -6.97 7.21
CA ALA A 14 32.61 -6.35 7.70
C ALA A 14 33.01 -5.10 6.90
N SER A 15 32.79 -5.08 5.59
CA SER A 15 33.02 -3.91 4.75
C SER A 15 32.07 -2.71 5.08
N TRP A 16 30.93 -2.99 5.69
CA TRP A 16 30.00 -1.99 6.23
C TRP A 16 30.30 -1.62 7.70
N GLY A 17 31.36 -2.23 8.31
CA GLY A 17 31.75 -1.97 9.68
C GLY A 17 31.08 -2.87 10.72
N PHE A 18 30.46 -3.98 10.31
CA PHE A 18 29.78 -4.92 11.21
C PHE A 18 30.56 -6.22 11.31
N SER A 19 31.06 -6.53 12.51
CA SER A 19 31.67 -7.79 12.91
C SER A 19 30.85 -8.40 14.06
N ASN A 20 31.01 -9.70 14.30
CA ASN A 20 30.26 -10.44 15.33
C ASN A 20 28.73 -10.25 15.20
N VAL A 21 28.25 -10.35 14.00
CA VAL A 21 26.87 -9.96 13.62
C VAL A 21 25.77 -10.74 14.36
N GLU A 22 26.08 -11.97 14.81
CA GLU A 22 25.16 -12.79 15.62
C GLU A 22 24.84 -12.15 16.98
N GLU A 23 25.80 -11.42 17.56
CA GLU A 23 25.65 -10.79 18.87
C GLU A 23 24.93 -9.43 18.79
N LEU A 24 24.88 -8.83 17.59
CA LEU A 24 24.37 -7.47 17.42
C LEU A 24 22.83 -7.39 17.50
N GLY A 25 22.09 -8.49 17.27
CA GLY A 25 20.62 -8.49 17.28
C GLY A 25 19.98 -7.63 16.19
N LEU A 26 20.74 -7.26 15.13
CA LEU A 26 20.29 -6.46 13.98
C LEU A 26 20.21 -7.25 12.69
N PHE A 27 20.71 -8.47 12.71
CA PHE A 27 20.79 -9.37 11.57
C PHE A 27 20.22 -10.73 11.92
N VAL A 28 19.68 -11.42 10.93
CA VAL A 28 19.19 -12.80 11.04
C VAL A 28 19.95 -13.65 10.04
N GLU A 29 20.49 -14.79 10.49
CA GLU A 29 21.14 -15.74 9.60
C GLU A 29 20.12 -16.32 8.61
N ASP A 30 20.57 -16.47 7.36
CA ASP A 30 19.76 -17.08 6.29
C ASP A 30 19.56 -18.57 6.60
N PRO A 31 18.30 -19.05 6.63
CA PRO A 31 18.00 -20.43 7.00
C PRO A 31 18.52 -21.48 6.00
N TYR A 32 18.92 -21.05 4.81
CA TYR A 32 19.37 -21.92 3.71
C TYR A 32 20.86 -21.74 3.39
N SER A 33 21.51 -20.70 3.95
CA SER A 33 22.89 -20.34 3.62
C SER A 33 23.64 -19.93 4.88
N LYS A 34 24.20 -20.91 5.58
CA LYS A 34 24.99 -20.68 6.81
C LYS A 34 26.10 -19.64 6.61
N GLY A 35 26.28 -18.76 7.57
CA GLY A 35 27.23 -17.65 7.50
C GLY A 35 26.81 -16.51 6.58
N LYS A 36 25.52 -16.47 6.21
CA LYS A 36 24.92 -15.37 5.46
C LYS A 36 23.74 -14.78 6.20
N TYR A 37 23.57 -13.47 6.08
CA TYR A 37 22.67 -12.73 6.97
C TYR A 37 21.77 -11.75 6.22
N HIS A 38 20.64 -11.43 6.85
CA HIS A 38 19.70 -10.41 6.44
C HIS A 38 19.59 -9.35 7.53
N PRO A 39 19.68 -8.06 7.20
CA PRO A 39 19.36 -7.02 8.17
C PRO A 39 17.86 -7.10 8.55
N LEU A 40 17.55 -6.81 9.80
CA LEU A 40 16.15 -6.71 10.24
C LEU A 40 15.48 -5.51 9.57
N ILE A 41 14.29 -5.71 9.00
CA ILE A 41 13.52 -4.63 8.37
C ILE A 41 13.16 -3.51 9.37
N GLY A 42 12.82 -3.87 10.61
CA GLY A 42 12.56 -2.96 11.72
C GLY A 42 13.78 -2.73 12.62
N GLY A 43 15.00 -2.92 12.13
CA GLY A 43 16.20 -2.86 12.96
C GLY A 43 16.41 -1.53 13.67
N GLU A 44 16.05 -0.41 13.04
CA GLU A 44 16.18 0.92 13.62
C GLU A 44 15.27 1.16 14.85
N GLN A 45 14.21 0.38 15.01
CA GLN A 45 13.31 0.45 16.16
C GLN A 45 13.79 -0.42 17.35
N THR A 46 14.91 -1.14 17.22
CA THR A 46 15.42 -2.04 18.25
C THR A 46 16.26 -1.32 19.28
N LEU A 47 16.31 -1.87 20.49
CA LEU A 47 17.26 -1.42 21.52
C LEU A 47 18.72 -1.63 21.07
N ALA A 48 18.97 -2.71 20.32
CA ALA A 48 20.30 -3.01 19.76
C ALA A 48 20.80 -1.86 18.88
N PHE A 49 19.97 -1.30 18.01
CA PHE A 49 20.31 -0.15 17.18
C PHE A 49 20.61 1.10 18.03
N ASN A 50 19.81 1.35 19.07
CA ASN A 50 20.01 2.50 19.94
C ASN A 50 21.31 2.46 20.76
N HIS A 51 21.87 1.28 20.96
CA HIS A 51 23.17 1.09 21.65
C HIS A 51 24.37 1.23 20.71
N LEU A 52 24.18 1.30 19.41
CA LEU A 52 25.26 1.55 18.47
C LEU A 52 25.83 2.96 18.60
N SER A 53 27.10 3.14 18.27
CA SER A 53 27.67 4.47 18.06
C SER A 53 26.97 5.18 16.89
N HIS A 54 26.98 6.51 16.88
CA HIS A 54 26.37 7.30 15.80
C HIS A 54 26.87 6.86 14.41
N SER A 55 28.17 6.63 14.27
CA SER A 55 28.76 6.15 13.00
C SER A 55 28.23 4.78 12.60
N ALA A 56 28.06 3.85 13.54
CA ALA A 56 27.51 2.53 13.26
C ALA A 56 26.02 2.59 12.93
N GLN A 57 25.25 3.49 13.54
CA GLN A 57 23.86 3.74 13.18
C GLN A 57 23.72 4.24 11.74
N GLU A 58 24.57 5.18 11.32
CA GLU A 58 24.60 5.67 9.94
C GLU A 58 24.98 4.55 8.94
N SER A 59 26.01 3.77 9.27
CA SER A 59 26.38 2.61 8.45
C SER A 59 25.23 1.61 8.32
N TYR A 60 24.50 1.35 9.42
CA TYR A 60 23.34 0.46 9.38
C TYR A 60 22.22 1.01 8.49
N ARG A 61 21.90 2.30 8.58
CA ARG A 61 20.89 2.93 7.72
C ARG A 61 21.25 2.82 6.24
N HIS A 62 22.50 3.10 5.90
CA HIS A 62 22.96 2.97 4.51
C HIS A 62 22.91 1.51 4.03
N LEU A 63 23.37 0.56 4.85
CA LEU A 63 23.30 -0.87 4.55
C LEU A 63 21.86 -1.33 4.38
N HIS A 64 20.96 -0.92 5.29
CA HIS A 64 19.54 -1.24 5.25
C HIS A 64 18.90 -0.73 3.95
N HIS A 65 19.14 0.54 3.61
CA HIS A 65 18.66 1.13 2.37
C HIS A 65 19.19 0.39 1.14
N TYR A 66 20.51 0.16 1.08
CA TYR A 66 21.11 -0.61 -0.02
C TYR A 66 20.49 -1.99 -0.13
N TYR A 67 20.37 -2.71 0.99
CA TYR A 67 19.85 -4.08 1.02
C TYR A 67 18.41 -4.17 0.53
N PHE A 68 17.49 -3.37 1.06
CA PHE A 68 16.07 -3.48 0.78
C PHE A 68 15.65 -2.77 -0.51
N TYR A 69 16.34 -1.73 -0.94
CA TYR A 69 15.89 -0.90 -2.07
C TYR A 69 16.79 -0.95 -3.30
N GLN A 70 18.01 -1.48 -3.22
CA GLN A 70 18.95 -1.46 -4.33
C GLN A 70 19.49 -2.84 -4.72
N ARG A 71 20.01 -3.62 -3.75
CA ARG A 71 20.76 -4.87 -3.97
C ARG A 71 20.06 -5.88 -4.90
N HIS A 72 18.74 -5.96 -4.83
CA HIS A 72 17.98 -6.99 -5.54
C HIS A 72 17.29 -6.48 -6.80
N ASN A 73 17.41 -5.21 -7.15
CA ASN A 73 16.65 -4.59 -8.23
C ASN A 73 16.78 -5.31 -9.58
N ASP A 74 17.99 -5.59 -10.02
CA ASP A 74 18.22 -6.22 -11.33
C ASP A 74 17.74 -7.68 -11.36
N PHE A 75 17.92 -8.40 -10.26
CA PHE A 75 17.43 -9.76 -10.13
C PHE A 75 15.90 -9.81 -10.17
N TRP A 76 15.24 -8.99 -9.36
CA TRP A 76 13.78 -8.94 -9.33
C TRP A 76 13.19 -8.45 -10.64
N TYR A 77 13.76 -7.39 -11.22
CA TYR A 77 13.35 -6.90 -12.53
C TYR A 77 13.44 -7.98 -13.60
N SER A 78 14.60 -8.66 -13.72
CA SER A 78 14.81 -9.69 -14.72
C SER A 78 13.85 -10.87 -14.58
N ASN A 79 13.58 -11.30 -13.33
CA ASN A 79 12.62 -12.38 -13.07
C ASN A 79 11.17 -11.95 -13.29
N ALA A 80 10.81 -10.74 -12.89
CA ALA A 80 9.49 -10.19 -13.14
C ALA A 80 9.20 -10.08 -14.64
N MET A 81 10.13 -9.54 -15.42
CA MET A 81 9.97 -9.40 -16.86
C MET A 81 9.74 -10.74 -17.56
N LYS A 82 10.46 -11.80 -17.16
CA LYS A 82 10.25 -13.15 -17.73
C LYS A 82 8.84 -13.70 -17.50
N LYS A 83 8.26 -13.44 -16.32
CA LYS A 83 6.96 -13.99 -15.91
C LYS A 83 5.80 -13.09 -16.33
N LEU A 84 5.89 -11.80 -16.05
CA LEU A 84 4.80 -10.87 -16.26
C LEU A 84 4.55 -10.56 -17.73
N GLN A 85 5.58 -10.56 -18.59
CA GLN A 85 5.38 -10.43 -20.03
C GLN A 85 4.49 -11.56 -20.59
N GLN A 86 4.72 -12.79 -20.16
CA GLN A 86 3.92 -13.94 -20.58
C GLN A 86 2.48 -13.85 -20.05
N LEU A 87 2.32 -13.44 -18.79
CA LEU A 87 1.01 -13.26 -18.17
C LEU A 87 0.19 -12.21 -18.94
N ILE A 88 0.77 -11.05 -19.22
CA ILE A 88 0.09 -9.96 -19.94
C ILE A 88 -0.24 -10.38 -21.38
N ALA A 89 0.69 -11.07 -22.06
CA ALA A 89 0.47 -11.55 -23.43
C ALA A 89 -0.62 -12.65 -23.53
N SER A 90 -0.99 -13.29 -22.42
CA SER A 90 -2.00 -14.35 -22.39
C SER A 90 -3.45 -13.83 -22.38
N THR A 91 -3.67 -12.54 -22.25
CA THR A 91 -5.01 -11.93 -22.12
C THR A 91 -5.07 -10.56 -22.79
N ASN A 92 -6.26 -10.15 -23.20
CA ASN A 92 -6.56 -8.78 -23.64
C ASN A 92 -7.10 -7.88 -22.51
N MET A 93 -7.10 -8.36 -21.26
CA MET A 93 -7.54 -7.55 -20.12
C MET A 93 -6.50 -6.50 -19.76
N LEU A 94 -6.97 -5.35 -19.33
CA LEU A 94 -6.11 -4.33 -18.73
C LEU A 94 -5.58 -4.84 -17.39
N THR A 95 -4.25 -4.89 -17.26
CA THR A 95 -3.62 -5.41 -16.04
C THR A 95 -3.37 -4.28 -15.06
N CYS A 96 -3.81 -4.49 -13.82
CA CYS A 96 -3.55 -3.61 -12.68
C CYS A 96 -2.73 -4.38 -11.64
N GLY A 97 -1.75 -3.73 -11.03
CA GLY A 97 -0.93 -4.28 -9.95
C GLY A 97 -1.28 -3.63 -8.62
N GLU A 98 -1.39 -4.43 -7.56
CA GLU A 98 -1.33 -3.90 -6.20
C GLU A 98 0.16 -3.69 -5.87
N ASP A 99 0.55 -2.44 -5.67
CA ASP A 99 1.91 -1.98 -5.43
C ASP A 99 1.98 -1.04 -4.23
N LEU A 100 1.34 -1.44 -3.14
CA LEU A 100 1.34 -0.72 -1.87
C LEU A 100 2.49 -1.21 -0.97
N GLY A 101 2.93 -0.35 -0.05
CA GLY A 101 3.96 -0.68 0.93
C GLY A 101 5.37 -0.37 0.48
N MET A 102 6.33 -1.26 0.78
CA MET A 102 7.74 -1.04 0.52
C MET A 102 8.08 -1.34 -0.95
N LEU A 103 8.22 -0.29 -1.74
CA LEU A 103 8.53 -0.36 -3.17
C LEU A 103 10.01 -0.09 -3.44
N ASN A 104 10.62 -0.94 -4.23
CA ASN A 104 11.93 -0.68 -4.82
C ASN A 104 11.78 -0.24 -6.31
N GLU A 105 12.86 0.29 -6.86
CA GLU A 105 12.87 0.80 -8.24
C GLU A 105 12.45 -0.27 -9.27
N SER A 106 12.76 -1.55 -9.03
CA SER A 106 12.44 -2.63 -9.95
C SER A 106 10.94 -2.80 -10.18
N VAL A 107 10.11 -2.53 -9.15
CA VAL A 107 8.65 -2.60 -9.25
C VAL A 107 8.14 -1.53 -10.21
N THR A 108 8.44 -0.27 -9.92
CA THR A 108 8.01 0.86 -10.76
C THR A 108 8.52 0.74 -12.21
N ARG A 109 9.79 0.35 -12.37
CA ARG A 109 10.39 0.13 -13.69
C ARG A 109 9.68 -0.99 -14.46
N CYS A 110 9.36 -2.10 -13.81
CA CYS A 110 8.65 -3.22 -14.42
C CYS A 110 7.22 -2.84 -14.83
N MET A 111 6.47 -2.21 -13.93
CA MET A 111 5.10 -1.78 -14.19
C MET A 111 5.03 -0.77 -15.34
N ASN A 112 5.93 0.21 -15.37
CA ASN A 112 6.00 1.20 -16.46
C ASN A 112 6.32 0.55 -17.81
N ASN A 113 7.27 -0.39 -17.86
CA ASN A 113 7.64 -1.06 -19.10
C ASN A 113 6.53 -1.97 -19.63
N LEU A 114 5.79 -2.62 -18.75
CA LEU A 114 4.70 -3.53 -19.10
C LEU A 114 3.33 -2.84 -19.18
N LYS A 115 3.25 -1.54 -18.90
CA LYS A 115 1.99 -0.77 -18.85
C LYS A 115 0.98 -1.35 -17.88
N ILE A 116 1.47 -1.89 -16.76
CA ILE A 116 0.63 -2.32 -15.64
C ILE A 116 0.22 -1.07 -14.87
N LEU A 117 -1.08 -0.91 -14.60
CA LEU A 117 -1.57 0.21 -13.81
C LEU A 117 -1.17 0.03 -12.35
N SER A 118 -0.66 1.09 -11.74
CA SER A 118 -0.39 1.14 -10.30
C SER A 118 -1.68 1.36 -9.50
N LEU A 119 -1.67 1.03 -8.22
CA LEU A 119 -2.75 1.35 -7.29
C LEU A 119 -2.38 2.61 -6.49
N GLU A 120 -3.24 3.62 -6.54
CA GLU A 120 -3.03 4.88 -5.84
C GLU A 120 -4.07 5.08 -4.74
N LEU A 121 -3.58 5.30 -3.52
CA LEU A 121 -4.39 5.39 -2.31
C LEU A 121 -3.90 6.54 -1.41
N GLN A 122 -4.78 7.47 -1.05
CA GLN A 122 -4.40 8.65 -0.28
C GLN A 122 -3.77 8.33 1.08
N ILE A 123 -4.30 7.33 1.78
CA ILE A 123 -3.81 6.95 3.12
C ILE A 123 -2.54 6.09 3.10
N MET A 124 -2.14 5.63 1.93
CA MET A 124 -0.92 4.84 1.72
C MET A 124 -0.07 5.44 0.60
N PRO A 125 0.42 6.67 0.77
CA PRO A 125 1.27 7.30 -0.23
C PRO A 125 2.56 6.52 -0.42
N LYS A 126 3.00 6.40 -1.66
CA LYS A 126 4.24 5.68 -2.02
C LYS A 126 5.50 6.50 -1.74
N GLU A 127 5.35 7.80 -1.54
CA GLU A 127 6.43 8.72 -1.24
C GLU A 127 6.76 8.69 0.26
N LEU A 128 8.02 8.48 0.58
CA LEU A 128 8.49 8.40 1.96
C LEU A 128 8.30 9.75 2.69
N GLY A 129 7.79 9.68 3.92
CA GLY A 129 7.57 10.86 4.75
C GLY A 129 6.28 11.64 4.46
N VAL A 130 5.52 11.25 3.44
CA VAL A 130 4.22 11.84 3.13
C VAL A 130 3.12 11.13 3.92
N GLY A 131 2.40 11.89 4.74
CA GLY A 131 1.33 11.32 5.60
C GLY A 131 -0.03 11.15 4.88
N LEU A 132 -0.22 11.79 3.73
CA LEU A 132 -1.43 11.68 2.89
C LEU A 132 -1.09 12.00 1.44
N GLY A 133 -1.43 11.09 0.54
CA GLY A 133 -1.23 11.27 -0.90
C GLY A 133 -2.09 12.38 -1.48
N ASN A 134 -1.60 13.01 -2.55
CA ASN A 134 -2.33 14.02 -3.29
C ASN A 134 -2.87 13.43 -4.60
N PRO A 135 -4.19 13.20 -4.75
CA PRO A 135 -4.76 12.62 -5.97
C PRO A 135 -4.44 13.40 -7.26
N ALA A 136 -4.21 14.72 -7.16
CA ALA A 136 -3.87 15.53 -8.34
C ALA A 136 -2.49 15.19 -8.95
N THR A 137 -1.63 14.47 -8.21
CA THR A 137 -0.29 14.07 -8.66
C THR A 137 -0.19 12.62 -9.10
N TYR A 138 -1.28 11.87 -9.07
CA TYR A 138 -1.26 10.46 -9.45
C TYR A 138 -0.88 10.25 -10.91
N PRO A 139 -0.13 9.21 -11.25
CA PRO A 139 0.24 8.94 -12.64
C PRO A 139 -0.98 8.52 -13.46
N TYR A 140 -0.98 8.82 -14.77
CA TYR A 140 -2.06 8.40 -15.65
C TYR A 140 -2.26 6.88 -15.68
N LEU A 141 -1.16 6.10 -15.76
CA LEU A 141 -1.23 4.63 -15.73
C LEU A 141 -1.46 4.11 -14.31
N SER A 142 -2.60 4.45 -13.73
CA SER A 142 -2.98 4.04 -12.38
C SER A 142 -4.48 3.80 -12.22
N VAL A 143 -4.83 3.11 -11.16
CA VAL A 143 -6.16 3.03 -10.59
C VAL A 143 -6.12 3.79 -9.27
N CYS A 144 -6.93 4.84 -9.11
CA CYS A 144 -7.09 5.46 -7.81
C CYS A 144 -8.33 4.93 -7.09
N THR A 145 -8.25 4.85 -5.78
CA THR A 145 -9.35 4.44 -4.90
C THR A 145 -9.29 5.17 -3.57
N THR A 146 -10.41 5.25 -2.88
CA THR A 146 -10.53 5.89 -1.57
C THR A 146 -10.17 4.95 -0.41
N SER A 147 -10.36 3.65 -0.59
CA SER A 147 -10.00 2.60 0.35
C SER A 147 -9.88 1.24 -0.36
N THR A 148 -9.35 0.24 0.36
CA THR A 148 -9.33 -1.17 -0.08
C THR A 148 -9.86 -2.06 1.05
N HIS A 149 -9.94 -3.37 0.79
CA HIS A 149 -10.33 -4.33 1.82
C HIS A 149 -9.29 -4.44 2.97
N ASP A 150 -8.04 -4.07 2.75
CA ASP A 150 -6.95 -4.18 3.73
C ASP A 150 -6.72 -2.90 4.54
N CYS A 151 -7.52 -1.87 4.34
CA CYS A 151 -7.46 -0.64 5.10
C CYS A 151 -8.84 -0.24 5.65
N PRO A 152 -8.91 0.74 6.58
CA PRO A 152 -10.18 1.34 6.99
C PRO A 152 -10.94 1.94 5.80
N THR A 153 -12.27 1.92 5.84
CA THR A 153 -13.09 2.61 4.84
C THR A 153 -12.81 4.12 4.85
N MET A 154 -13.14 4.81 3.76
CA MET A 154 -12.86 6.25 3.63
C MET A 154 -13.39 7.06 4.81
N ARG A 155 -14.64 6.81 5.24
CA ARG A 155 -15.22 7.55 6.37
C ARG A 155 -14.49 7.29 7.70
N MET A 156 -13.96 6.09 7.90
CA MET A 156 -13.18 5.74 9.09
C MET A 156 -11.85 6.51 9.14
N TRP A 157 -11.04 6.41 8.09
CA TRP A 157 -9.72 7.04 8.12
C TRP A 157 -9.82 8.59 8.09
N LEU A 158 -10.83 9.15 7.43
CA LEU A 158 -11.11 10.59 7.51
C LEU A 158 -11.50 11.00 8.93
N GLY A 159 -12.39 10.26 9.59
CA GLY A 159 -12.81 10.52 10.96
C GLY A 159 -11.67 10.39 11.96
N GLU A 160 -10.78 9.40 11.78
CA GLU A 160 -9.57 9.27 12.61
C GLU A 160 -8.65 10.49 12.44
N ARG A 161 -8.40 10.93 11.22
CA ARG A 161 -7.58 12.12 10.95
C ARG A 161 -8.16 13.40 11.51
N ASN A 162 -9.47 13.55 11.45
CA ASN A 162 -10.17 14.73 11.94
C ASN A 162 -10.45 14.69 13.47
N GLY A 163 -10.12 13.57 14.12
CA GLY A 163 -10.35 13.37 15.57
C GLY A 163 -11.83 13.18 15.93
N THR A 164 -12.69 12.89 14.95
CA THR A 164 -14.15 12.72 15.16
C THR A 164 -14.56 11.24 15.25
N GLY A 165 -13.69 10.33 14.81
CA GLY A 165 -13.95 8.89 14.74
C GLY A 165 -14.83 8.46 13.56
N ASP A 166 -15.61 9.38 12.96
CA ASP A 166 -16.44 9.15 11.77
C ASP A 166 -16.56 10.43 10.95
N ALA A 167 -16.35 10.34 9.66
CA ALA A 167 -16.46 11.49 8.78
C ALA A 167 -17.91 11.80 8.39
N THR A 168 -18.20 13.07 8.17
CA THR A 168 -19.50 13.53 7.68
C THR A 168 -19.73 13.16 6.21
N PRO A 169 -20.99 13.06 5.75
CA PRO A 169 -21.28 12.85 4.33
C PRO A 169 -20.66 13.91 3.40
N GLN A 170 -20.50 15.13 3.88
CA GLN A 170 -19.90 16.23 3.12
C GLN A 170 -18.40 16.03 2.94
N GLU A 171 -17.67 15.63 3.99
CA GLU A 171 -16.25 15.31 3.92
C GLU A 171 -15.99 14.10 3.00
N CYS A 172 -16.83 13.07 3.11
CA CYS A 172 -16.79 11.91 2.22
C CYS A 172 -17.01 12.32 0.75
N SER A 173 -18.01 13.15 0.48
CA SER A 173 -18.31 13.66 -0.85
C SER A 173 -17.15 14.47 -1.45
N ALA A 174 -16.53 15.35 -0.65
CA ALA A 174 -15.38 16.15 -1.09
C ALA A 174 -14.17 15.24 -1.41
N THR A 175 -13.94 14.21 -0.61
CA THR A 175 -12.85 13.25 -0.84
C THR A 175 -13.08 12.42 -2.10
N ILE A 176 -14.31 11.95 -2.35
CA ILE A 176 -14.67 11.28 -3.60
C ILE A 176 -14.44 12.21 -4.79
N ALA A 177 -14.93 13.45 -4.73
CA ALA A 177 -14.73 14.43 -5.81
C ALA A 177 -13.24 14.61 -6.15
N THR A 178 -12.38 14.71 -5.13
CA THR A 178 -10.93 14.83 -5.32
C THR A 178 -10.32 13.60 -6.01
N ASN A 179 -10.74 12.38 -5.61
CA ASN A 179 -10.27 11.15 -6.26
C ASN A 179 -10.82 10.99 -7.69
N MET A 180 -12.07 11.36 -7.91
CA MET A 180 -12.66 11.35 -9.25
C MET A 180 -12.01 12.35 -10.21
N ALA A 181 -11.47 13.46 -9.70
CA ALA A 181 -10.71 14.45 -10.48
C ALA A 181 -9.25 14.06 -10.71
N ALA A 182 -8.75 12.97 -10.12
CA ALA A 182 -7.37 12.51 -10.29
C ALA A 182 -7.06 12.19 -11.77
N PRO A 183 -5.81 12.39 -12.23
CA PRO A 183 -5.41 12.05 -13.59
C PRO A 183 -5.28 10.55 -13.86
N SER A 184 -5.50 9.70 -12.86
CA SER A 184 -5.51 8.23 -12.98
C SER A 184 -6.42 7.75 -14.10
N MET A 185 -6.01 6.75 -14.88
CA MET A 185 -6.80 6.18 -15.97
C MET A 185 -8.16 5.67 -15.47
N LEU A 186 -8.18 5.02 -14.30
CA LEU A 186 -9.37 4.51 -13.65
C LEU A 186 -9.52 5.08 -12.24
N ALA A 187 -10.77 5.36 -11.86
CA ALA A 187 -11.16 5.62 -10.48
C ALA A 187 -12.21 4.58 -10.09
N ILE A 188 -11.85 3.66 -9.20
CA ILE A 188 -12.70 2.55 -8.77
C ILE A 188 -12.79 2.60 -7.25
N LEU A 189 -13.96 2.95 -6.74
CA LEU A 189 -14.18 3.16 -5.31
C LEU A 189 -15.09 2.07 -4.75
N PRO A 190 -14.83 1.61 -3.51
CA PRO A 190 -15.70 0.67 -2.81
C PRO A 190 -17.13 1.20 -2.65
N LEU A 191 -18.10 0.30 -2.69
CA LEU A 191 -19.51 0.66 -2.50
C LEU A 191 -19.76 1.32 -1.14
N GLN A 192 -19.07 0.85 -0.08
CA GLN A 192 -19.16 1.47 1.25
C GLN A 192 -18.79 2.94 1.23
N ASP A 193 -17.74 3.28 0.48
CA ASP A 193 -17.28 4.66 0.36
C ASP A 193 -18.28 5.52 -0.44
N TRP A 194 -18.91 4.96 -1.48
CA TRP A 194 -20.03 5.63 -2.16
C TRP A 194 -21.21 5.85 -1.23
N LEU A 195 -21.65 4.84 -0.47
CA LEU A 195 -22.77 4.98 0.46
C LEU A 195 -22.50 6.00 1.58
N SER A 196 -21.22 6.24 1.89
CA SER A 196 -20.82 7.18 2.94
C SER A 196 -21.23 8.65 2.69
N ILE A 197 -21.53 9.01 1.42
CA ILE A 197 -21.96 10.38 1.06
C ILE A 197 -23.43 10.66 1.39
N ASP A 198 -24.17 9.66 1.83
CA ASP A 198 -25.57 9.79 2.21
C ASP A 198 -25.80 9.29 3.65
N GLY A 199 -26.24 10.19 4.51
CA GLY A 199 -26.44 9.89 5.94
C GLY A 199 -27.54 8.85 6.21
N SER A 200 -28.47 8.65 5.28
CA SER A 200 -29.58 7.68 5.41
C SER A 200 -29.21 6.29 4.88
N LEU A 201 -28.24 6.21 3.96
CA LEU A 201 -27.85 4.95 3.31
C LEU A 201 -26.59 4.32 3.93
N ARG A 202 -25.73 5.09 4.60
CA ARG A 202 -24.54 4.54 5.25
C ARG A 202 -24.90 3.80 6.54
N LYS A 203 -24.09 2.84 6.98
CA LYS A 203 -24.28 2.20 8.29
C LYS A 203 -24.13 3.20 9.43
N GLY A 204 -24.85 2.96 10.54
CA GLY A 204 -24.73 3.80 11.73
C GLY A 204 -23.33 3.80 12.34
N ASP A 205 -22.68 2.64 12.35
CA ASP A 205 -21.30 2.47 12.86
C ASP A 205 -20.34 2.18 11.71
N ALA A 206 -19.39 3.09 11.50
CA ALA A 206 -18.37 3.00 10.45
C ALA A 206 -17.49 1.75 10.56
N ALA A 207 -17.17 1.31 11.78
CA ALA A 207 -16.33 0.12 12.01
C ALA A 207 -16.95 -1.16 11.42
N THR A 208 -18.28 -1.22 11.33
CA THR A 208 -18.99 -2.39 10.76
C THR A 208 -18.94 -2.44 9.22
N GLU A 209 -18.42 -1.41 8.57
CA GLU A 209 -18.22 -1.37 7.11
C GLU A 209 -16.87 -1.99 6.68
N ARG A 210 -15.97 -2.21 7.62
CA ARG A 210 -14.65 -2.77 7.36
C ARG A 210 -14.76 -4.22 6.86
N ILE A 211 -14.07 -4.55 5.77
CA ILE A 211 -14.09 -5.89 5.16
C ILE A 211 -13.06 -6.79 5.83
N ASN A 212 -11.84 -6.29 5.99
CA ASN A 212 -10.73 -7.01 6.60
C ASN A 212 -10.03 -6.15 7.66
N ASP A 213 -9.36 -6.82 8.59
CA ASP A 213 -8.44 -6.23 9.55
C ASP A 213 -7.14 -7.05 9.54
N PRO A 214 -6.15 -6.67 8.72
CA PRO A 214 -4.89 -7.41 8.59
C PRO A 214 -4.10 -7.55 9.90
N GLY A 215 -4.32 -6.66 10.87
CA GLY A 215 -3.72 -6.72 12.20
C GLY A 215 -4.37 -7.76 13.14
N ASN A 216 -5.53 -8.29 12.77
CA ASN A 216 -6.28 -9.24 13.60
C ASN A 216 -6.28 -10.64 12.96
N PRO A 217 -5.48 -11.60 13.46
CA PRO A 217 -5.40 -12.95 12.88
C PRO A 217 -6.71 -13.75 13.01
N ASN A 218 -7.63 -13.30 13.85
CA ASN A 218 -8.94 -13.93 14.06
C ASN A 218 -10.06 -13.22 13.29
N HIS A 219 -9.74 -12.28 12.42
CA HIS A 219 -10.74 -11.58 11.62
C HIS A 219 -11.34 -12.51 10.56
N TYR A 220 -12.66 -12.41 10.37
CA TYR A 220 -13.37 -13.12 9.32
C TYR A 220 -13.95 -12.15 8.30
N TRP A 221 -13.77 -12.43 7.05
CA TRP A 221 -14.33 -11.69 5.91
C TRP A 221 -15.83 -11.93 5.78
N ARG A 222 -16.63 -11.22 6.59
CA ARG A 222 -18.09 -11.43 6.69
C ARG A 222 -18.90 -10.22 6.28
N TYR A 223 -18.28 -9.23 5.69
CA TYR A 223 -19.04 -8.04 5.29
C TYR A 223 -20.26 -8.45 4.45
N ARG A 224 -21.42 -7.87 4.78
CA ARG A 224 -22.66 -7.95 4.01
C ARG A 224 -23.19 -6.55 3.83
N MET A 225 -23.60 -6.25 2.61
CA MET A 225 -24.33 -5.03 2.31
C MET A 225 -25.62 -5.00 3.15
N HIS A 226 -25.92 -3.85 3.75
CA HIS A 226 -27.02 -3.67 4.70
C HIS A 226 -28.28 -3.12 4.06
N ILE A 227 -28.20 -2.72 2.79
CA ILE A 227 -29.32 -2.27 1.97
C ILE A 227 -29.47 -3.21 0.77
N THR A 228 -30.68 -3.34 0.25
CA THR A 228 -30.97 -4.11 -0.95
C THR A 228 -30.62 -3.30 -2.21
N ILE A 229 -30.52 -3.99 -3.35
CA ILE A 229 -30.31 -3.34 -4.65
C ILE A 229 -31.53 -2.45 -4.98
N GLU A 230 -32.73 -2.91 -4.64
CA GLU A 230 -33.97 -2.18 -4.86
C GLU A 230 -34.04 -0.86 -4.08
N GLU A 231 -33.60 -0.89 -2.81
CA GLU A 231 -33.48 0.32 -1.97
C GLU A 231 -32.46 1.29 -2.56
N MET A 232 -31.32 0.79 -3.03
CA MET A 232 -30.30 1.61 -3.66
C MET A 232 -30.78 2.22 -4.97
N ILE A 233 -31.51 1.47 -5.81
CA ILE A 233 -32.10 1.98 -7.03
C ILE A 233 -33.17 3.05 -6.73
N ALA A 234 -33.97 2.88 -5.68
CA ALA A 234 -35.00 3.82 -5.26
C ALA A 234 -34.43 5.12 -4.65
N ALA A 235 -33.20 5.14 -4.22
CA ALA A 235 -32.54 6.30 -3.60
C ALA A 235 -32.13 7.36 -4.64
N SER A 236 -33.13 8.05 -5.26
CA SER A 236 -32.92 8.97 -6.39
C SER A 236 -31.89 10.08 -6.09
N GLY A 237 -31.99 10.73 -4.91
CA GLY A 237 -31.06 11.80 -4.52
C GLY A 237 -29.60 11.31 -4.39
N PHE A 238 -29.39 10.11 -3.86
CA PHE A 238 -28.09 9.47 -3.84
C PHE A 238 -27.58 9.18 -5.25
N ASN A 239 -28.41 8.60 -6.11
CA ASN A 239 -28.05 8.24 -7.47
C ASN A 239 -27.69 9.47 -8.33
N GLU A 240 -28.41 10.58 -8.18
CA GLU A 240 -28.07 11.86 -8.83
C GLU A 240 -26.70 12.38 -8.38
N LYS A 241 -26.43 12.35 -7.08
CA LYS A 241 -25.15 12.78 -6.51
C LYS A 241 -23.99 11.89 -6.96
N VAL A 242 -24.18 10.56 -7.01
CA VAL A 242 -23.19 9.63 -7.56
C VAL A 242 -22.92 9.94 -9.04
N LYS A 243 -23.96 10.16 -9.83
CA LYS A 243 -23.84 10.53 -11.25
C LYS A 243 -23.06 11.83 -11.43
N GLU A 244 -23.33 12.85 -10.63
CA GLU A 244 -22.59 14.12 -10.65
C GLU A 244 -21.10 13.90 -10.33
N LEU A 245 -20.79 13.22 -9.22
CA LEU A 245 -19.41 12.95 -8.78
C LEU A 245 -18.64 12.04 -9.74
N ALA A 246 -19.31 11.07 -10.36
CA ALA A 246 -18.70 10.13 -11.29
C ALA A 246 -18.46 10.71 -12.70
N SER A 247 -19.06 11.88 -13.01
CA SER A 247 -18.87 12.55 -14.30
C SER A 247 -17.45 13.16 -14.35
N ARG A 248 -16.49 12.40 -14.88
CA ARG A 248 -15.12 12.89 -15.13
C ARG A 248 -15.16 13.84 -16.34
N GLN A 249 -14.56 15.01 -16.19
CA GLN A 249 -14.33 15.96 -17.28
C GLN A 249 -13.04 15.62 -18.05
#